data_ced3214ecab18d148586fc6988857c69
#
_entry.id   ced3214ecab18d148586fc6988857c69
#
_cell.length_a   1.000
_cell.length_b   1.000
_cell.length_c   1.000
_cell.angle_alpha   90.00
_cell.angle_beta   90.00
_cell.angle_gamma   90.00
#
_symmetry.space_group_name_H-M   'P 1'
#
loop_
_entity.id
_entity.type
_entity.pdbx_description
1 polymer ?
#
loop_
_entity_poly.entity_id
_entity_poly.type
_entity_poly.pdbx_seq_one_letter_code
_entity_poly.pdbx_strand_id
1 'polypeptide(L)'
;MADETRRAAAAELRRVHQGLADDGFALTTEWDLGLPPKCAKNLQGTYFDGGRLRHDDGDMPADRERARDVVLYEWHDGKLALEEYETIAIWDRSDIKGERIHQRVALLQDPQAADLIETFLSLVPEQRRQARGTFGINLFRTHSNVVTKPHHDEEDFIILYVLDREGDGAESYLYKHEEGDAETGEQVLRHQLNPGELMIFEDSRFKHGATPLTPPAGGQAKRDVLVCTVDLPTTYLQRATVS
;
A
#
# COMPACT_ATOMS: atom_id res chain seq x y z
N MET A 1 -2.93 -13.07 -27.92
CA MET A 1 -3.38 -12.08 -26.92
C MET A 1 -3.10 -12.55 -25.49
N ALA A 2 -3.77 -13.56 -24.92
CA ALA A 2 -3.52 -13.96 -23.51
C ALA A 2 -2.05 -14.38 -23.21
N ASP A 3 -1.40 -15.07 -24.13
CA ASP A 3 0.00 -15.50 -23.97
C ASP A 3 0.99 -14.31 -24.06
N GLU A 4 0.70 -13.36 -24.90
CA GLU A 4 1.48 -12.13 -25.08
C GLU A 4 1.37 -11.22 -23.85
N THR A 5 0.16 -11.05 -23.30
CA THR A 5 -0.08 -10.31 -22.05
C THR A 5 0.68 -10.94 -20.87
N ARG A 6 0.64 -12.28 -20.76
CA ARG A 6 1.39 -12.99 -19.70
C ARG A 6 2.91 -12.80 -19.83
N ARG A 7 3.43 -12.83 -21.06
CA ARG A 7 4.87 -12.59 -21.29
C ARG A 7 5.28 -11.17 -20.97
N ALA A 8 4.44 -10.19 -21.30
CA ALA A 8 4.68 -8.79 -20.96
C ALA A 8 4.67 -8.59 -19.44
N ALA A 9 3.67 -9.10 -18.72
CA ALA A 9 3.60 -9.02 -17.27
C ALA A 9 4.80 -9.72 -16.59
N ALA A 10 5.24 -10.89 -17.09
CA ALA A 10 6.44 -11.55 -16.57
C ALA A 10 7.73 -10.76 -16.84
N ALA A 11 7.81 -10.01 -17.94
CA ALA A 11 8.93 -9.13 -18.22
C ALA A 11 8.92 -7.92 -17.28
N GLU A 12 7.74 -7.36 -17.02
CA GLU A 12 7.57 -6.26 -16.09
C GLU A 12 7.93 -6.64 -14.66
N LEU A 13 7.50 -7.81 -14.18
CA LEU A 13 7.89 -8.32 -12.87
C LEU A 13 9.42 -8.42 -12.72
N ARG A 14 10.12 -8.89 -13.76
CA ARG A 14 11.60 -8.91 -13.73
C ARG A 14 12.20 -7.51 -13.65
N ARG A 15 11.62 -6.53 -14.36
CA ARG A 15 12.06 -5.14 -14.30
C ARG A 15 11.85 -4.55 -12.90
N VAL A 16 10.69 -4.81 -12.28
CA VAL A 16 10.40 -4.40 -10.90
C VAL A 16 11.39 -5.03 -9.93
N HIS A 17 11.64 -6.35 -10.03
CA HIS A 17 12.61 -7.05 -9.19
C HIS A 17 14.03 -6.48 -9.34
N GLN A 18 14.42 -6.12 -10.56
CA GLN A 18 15.73 -5.48 -10.81
C GLN A 18 15.79 -4.10 -10.15
N GLY A 19 14.74 -3.27 -10.28
CA GLY A 19 14.67 -1.96 -9.63
C GLY A 19 14.75 -2.06 -8.10
N LEU A 20 14.06 -3.05 -7.50
CA LEU A 20 14.18 -3.31 -6.07
C LEU A 20 15.59 -3.75 -5.66
N ALA A 21 16.28 -4.55 -6.50
CA ALA A 21 17.64 -4.98 -6.20
C ALA A 21 18.64 -3.82 -6.28
N ASP A 22 18.55 -3.00 -7.32
CA ASP A 22 19.50 -1.93 -7.60
C ASP A 22 19.22 -0.69 -6.74
N ASP A 23 17.98 -0.20 -6.78
CA ASP A 23 17.59 1.09 -6.21
C ASP A 23 16.80 0.95 -4.89
N GLY A 24 16.21 -0.21 -4.61
CA GLY A 24 15.32 -0.47 -3.47
C GLY A 24 13.88 -0.03 -3.70
N PHE A 25 13.55 0.48 -4.88
CA PHE A 25 12.19 0.83 -5.28
C PHE A 25 11.96 0.59 -6.77
N ALA A 26 10.69 0.52 -7.16
CA ALA A 26 10.28 0.48 -8.56
C ALA A 26 8.92 1.15 -8.76
N LEU A 27 8.71 1.70 -9.95
CA LEU A 27 7.42 2.21 -10.44
C LEU A 27 6.90 1.25 -11.50
N THR A 28 5.59 1.01 -11.53
CA THR A 28 4.92 0.19 -12.55
C THR A 28 3.46 0.64 -12.73
N THR A 29 2.72 -0.02 -13.60
CA THR A 29 1.30 0.27 -13.84
C THR A 29 0.46 -0.99 -13.77
N GLU A 30 -0.85 -0.82 -13.49
CA GLU A 30 -1.81 -1.94 -13.54
C GLU A 30 -1.80 -2.64 -14.90
N TRP A 31 -1.56 -1.87 -15.96
CA TRP A 31 -1.51 -2.39 -17.33
C TRP A 31 -0.28 -3.27 -17.57
N ASP A 32 0.89 -2.81 -17.16
CA ASP A 32 2.15 -3.53 -17.35
C ASP A 32 2.18 -4.83 -16.53
N LEU A 33 1.51 -4.84 -15.38
CA LEU A 33 1.34 -6.03 -14.54
C LEU A 33 0.27 -7.00 -15.09
N GLY A 34 -0.47 -6.63 -16.12
CA GLY A 34 -1.53 -7.44 -16.69
C GLY A 34 -2.78 -7.54 -15.81
N LEU A 35 -2.99 -6.60 -14.89
CA LEU A 35 -4.23 -6.53 -14.13
C LEU A 35 -5.42 -6.28 -15.05
N PRO A 36 -6.65 -6.68 -14.65
CA PRO A 36 -7.84 -6.48 -15.46
C PRO A 36 -8.01 -5.01 -15.87
N PRO A 37 -8.49 -4.73 -17.09
CA PRO A 37 -8.75 -3.36 -17.52
C PRO A 37 -9.64 -2.62 -16.54
N LYS A 38 -9.26 -1.38 -16.19
CA LYS A 38 -9.97 -0.53 -15.21
C LYS A 38 -9.95 -1.10 -13.78
N CYS A 39 -8.93 -1.87 -13.41
CA CYS A 39 -8.81 -2.43 -12.07
C CYS A 39 -8.89 -1.32 -11.01
N ALA A 40 -8.11 -0.25 -11.13
CA ALA A 40 -8.17 0.90 -10.23
C ALA A 40 -9.58 1.47 -10.10
N LYS A 41 -10.25 1.72 -11.21
CA LYS A 41 -11.61 2.27 -11.22
C LYS A 41 -12.64 1.35 -10.56
N ASN A 42 -12.54 0.04 -10.79
CA ASN A 42 -13.45 -0.93 -10.19
C ASN A 42 -13.25 -0.99 -8.67
N LEU A 43 -12.01 -1.04 -8.20
CA LEU A 43 -11.68 -1.01 -6.78
C LEU A 43 -12.14 0.31 -6.13
N GLN A 44 -11.92 1.44 -6.79
CA GLN A 44 -12.36 2.74 -6.33
C GLN A 44 -13.89 2.76 -6.12
N GLY A 45 -14.66 2.33 -7.13
CA GLY A 45 -16.11 2.25 -7.03
C GLY A 45 -16.60 1.28 -5.94
N THR A 46 -15.94 0.14 -5.78
CA THR A 46 -16.34 -0.88 -4.80
C THR A 46 -16.04 -0.47 -3.37
N TYR A 47 -14.86 0.07 -3.12
CA TYR A 47 -14.36 0.26 -1.76
C TYR A 47 -14.42 1.71 -1.27
N PHE A 48 -14.31 2.70 -2.15
CA PHE A 48 -14.26 4.10 -1.76
C PHE A 48 -15.63 4.81 -1.89
N ASP A 49 -16.35 4.55 -2.97
CA ASP A 49 -17.68 5.19 -3.17
C ASP A 49 -18.80 4.44 -2.45
N GLY A 50 -18.57 3.20 -2.05
CA GLY A 50 -19.57 2.36 -1.36
C GLY A 50 -19.79 2.67 0.11
N GLY A 51 -19.23 3.75 0.65
CA GLY A 51 -19.39 4.16 2.07
C GLY A 51 -18.67 3.20 3.06
N ARG A 52 -17.65 2.47 2.61
CA ARG A 52 -16.86 1.56 3.43
C ARG A 52 -15.72 2.27 4.19
N LEU A 53 -15.37 3.49 3.77
CA LEU A 53 -14.43 4.31 4.48
C LEU A 53 -15.11 5.04 5.63
N ARG A 54 -14.36 5.31 6.68
CA ARG A 54 -14.83 6.10 7.81
C ARG A 54 -13.81 7.14 8.20
N HIS A 55 -14.33 8.24 8.69
CA HIS A 55 -13.56 9.21 9.43
C HIS A 55 -13.38 8.67 10.86
N ASP A 56 -12.13 8.50 11.26
CA ASP A 56 -11.79 7.97 12.59
C ASP A 56 -11.51 9.16 13.52
N ASP A 57 -12.36 9.36 14.53
CA ASP A 57 -12.36 10.56 15.37
C ASP A 57 -11.15 10.66 16.33
N GLY A 58 -10.28 9.65 16.37
CA GLY A 58 -9.26 9.57 17.42
C GLY A 58 -7.97 10.31 17.11
N ASP A 59 -7.42 10.18 15.90
CA ASP A 59 -6.07 10.66 15.55
C ASP A 59 -5.84 10.85 14.06
N MET A 60 -6.85 10.59 13.25
CA MET A 60 -6.81 10.89 11.83
C MET A 60 -7.01 12.37 11.59
N PRO A 61 -6.25 12.97 10.68
CA PRO A 61 -6.57 14.31 10.20
C PRO A 61 -7.99 14.39 9.67
N ALA A 62 -8.70 15.49 9.95
CA ALA A 62 -10.11 15.69 9.61
C ALA A 62 -10.44 15.56 8.11
N ASP A 63 -9.45 15.62 7.24
CA ASP A 63 -9.57 15.51 5.80
C ASP A 63 -9.19 14.13 5.24
N ARG A 64 -9.14 13.10 6.08
CA ARG A 64 -8.80 11.73 5.69
C ARG A 64 -9.86 10.74 6.13
N GLU A 65 -10.20 9.83 5.24
CA GLU A 65 -11.03 8.66 5.52
C GLU A 65 -10.18 7.40 5.34
N ARG A 66 -10.45 6.38 6.13
CA ARG A 66 -9.66 5.14 6.13
C ARG A 66 -10.53 3.90 6.34
N ALA A 67 -10.10 2.80 5.73
CA ALA A 67 -10.47 1.44 6.12
C ALA A 67 -9.25 0.54 5.97
N ARG A 68 -9.26 -0.62 6.61
CA ARG A 68 -8.12 -1.53 6.60
C ARG A 68 -8.58 -2.98 6.52
N ASP A 69 -7.73 -3.82 5.94
CA ASP A 69 -7.80 -5.27 6.09
C ASP A 69 -6.39 -5.85 6.24
N VAL A 70 -6.30 -7.02 6.84
CA VAL A 70 -5.07 -7.79 6.93
C VAL A 70 -5.43 -9.23 6.60
N VAL A 71 -4.64 -9.85 5.74
CA VAL A 71 -4.76 -11.27 5.41
C VAL A 71 -3.46 -11.98 5.72
N LEU A 72 -3.55 -13.24 6.08
CA LEU A 72 -2.41 -14.15 6.13
C LEU A 72 -2.22 -14.73 4.74
N TYR A 73 -0.96 -14.84 4.32
CA TYR A 73 -0.62 -15.55 3.09
C TYR A 73 0.35 -16.69 3.39
N GLU A 74 0.26 -17.73 2.58
CA GLU A 74 1.18 -18.86 2.63
C GLU A 74 1.42 -19.40 1.22
N TRP A 75 2.69 -19.60 0.85
CA TRP A 75 3.09 -20.17 -0.43
C TRP A 75 3.36 -21.67 -0.29
N HIS A 76 2.59 -22.50 -1.02
CA HIS A 76 2.75 -23.93 -1.11
C HIS A 76 2.97 -24.34 -2.56
N ASP A 77 4.15 -24.85 -2.89
CA ASP A 77 4.50 -25.32 -4.25
C ASP A 77 4.15 -24.27 -5.35
N GLY A 78 4.45 -23.01 -5.09
CA GLY A 78 4.18 -21.89 -5.99
C GLY A 78 2.70 -21.46 -6.07
N LYS A 79 1.84 -21.99 -5.21
CA LYS A 79 0.44 -21.56 -5.06
C LYS A 79 0.27 -20.74 -3.80
N LEU A 80 -0.46 -19.64 -3.93
CA LEU A 80 -0.81 -18.77 -2.82
C LEU A 80 -2.08 -19.25 -2.14
N ALA A 81 -2.04 -19.45 -0.83
CA ALA A 81 -3.20 -19.56 0.04
C ALA A 81 -3.39 -18.24 0.81
N LEU A 82 -4.62 -17.79 0.94
CA LEU A 82 -4.98 -16.58 1.66
C LEU A 82 -6.02 -16.92 2.74
N GLU A 83 -5.82 -16.38 3.92
CA GLU A 83 -6.74 -16.51 5.05
C GLU A 83 -7.02 -15.13 5.66
N GLU A 84 -8.25 -14.92 6.15
CA GLU A 84 -8.56 -13.70 6.90
C GLU A 84 -7.79 -13.70 8.22
N TYR A 85 -7.16 -12.57 8.52
CA TYR A 85 -6.58 -12.35 9.84
C TYR A 85 -7.67 -11.86 10.80
N GLU A 86 -7.95 -12.62 11.85
CA GLU A 86 -9.13 -12.37 12.72
C GLU A 86 -9.08 -11.05 13.49
N THR A 87 -7.88 -10.55 13.80
CA THR A 87 -7.72 -9.36 14.64
C THR A 87 -7.10 -8.21 13.85
N ILE A 88 -7.85 -7.11 13.66
CA ILE A 88 -7.33 -5.87 13.07
C ILE A 88 -6.97 -4.85 14.17
N ALA A 89 -6.76 -5.29 15.39
CA ALA A 89 -6.24 -4.44 16.45
C ALA A 89 -4.75 -4.21 16.19
N ILE A 90 -4.38 -2.99 15.85
CA ILE A 90 -3.00 -2.58 15.68
C ILE A 90 -2.66 -1.63 16.81
N TRP A 91 -1.64 -2.00 17.56
CA TRP A 91 -1.06 -1.13 18.56
C TRP A 91 -0.15 -0.12 17.85
N ASP A 92 -0.52 1.13 17.89
CA ASP A 92 0.36 2.19 17.41
C ASP A 92 1.57 2.35 18.31
N ARG A 93 2.75 2.49 17.72
CA ARG A 93 3.99 2.78 18.44
C ARG A 93 4.15 4.25 18.81
N SER A 94 3.42 5.14 18.14
CA SER A 94 3.40 6.54 18.55
C SER A 94 2.80 6.64 19.95
N ASP A 95 3.22 7.59 20.74
CA ASP A 95 2.76 7.88 22.12
C ASP A 95 1.24 8.09 22.26
N ILE A 96 0.48 7.72 21.24
CA ILE A 96 -0.97 7.72 21.21
C ILE A 96 -1.46 6.51 21.97
N LYS A 97 -2.03 6.77 23.12
CA LYS A 97 -2.54 5.78 24.06
C LYS A 97 -3.77 5.10 23.49
N GLY A 98 -3.67 3.82 23.13
CA GLY A 98 -4.84 2.99 22.92
C GLY A 98 -4.74 2.02 21.73
N GLU A 99 -5.60 1.02 21.78
CA GLU A 99 -5.88 0.09 20.70
C GLU A 99 -6.69 0.79 19.63
N ARG A 100 -6.22 0.75 18.37
CA ARG A 100 -6.98 1.25 17.24
C ARG A 100 -7.81 0.14 16.64
N ILE A 101 -9.12 0.30 16.67
CA ILE A 101 -10.04 -0.59 15.98
C ILE A 101 -10.29 -0.02 14.59
N HIS A 102 -9.80 -0.69 13.56
CA HIS A 102 -10.05 -0.31 12.18
C HIS A 102 -11.32 -0.96 11.65
N GLN A 103 -12.06 -0.24 10.80
CA GLN A 103 -13.12 -0.86 10.05
C GLN A 103 -12.54 -1.84 9.05
N ARG A 104 -12.93 -3.09 9.15
CA ARG A 104 -12.55 -4.15 8.23
C ARG A 104 -13.23 -3.99 6.88
N VAL A 105 -12.48 -4.19 5.80
CA VAL A 105 -13.00 -4.13 4.42
C VAL A 105 -13.49 -5.49 3.94
N ALA A 106 -13.04 -6.59 4.56
CA ALA A 106 -13.34 -7.97 4.20
C ALA A 106 -12.98 -8.28 2.73
N LEU A 107 -11.75 -8.02 2.36
CA LEU A 107 -11.24 -8.12 0.98
C LEU A 107 -11.37 -9.53 0.40
N LEU A 108 -11.18 -10.59 1.19
CA LEU A 108 -11.27 -11.96 0.69
C LEU A 108 -12.69 -12.40 0.28
N GLN A 109 -13.71 -11.58 0.56
CA GLN A 109 -15.04 -11.79 0.02
C GLN A 109 -15.16 -11.34 -1.45
N ASP A 110 -14.16 -10.61 -1.96
CA ASP A 110 -14.09 -10.18 -3.35
C ASP A 110 -13.03 -11.01 -4.10
N PRO A 111 -13.43 -11.85 -5.08
CA PRO A 111 -12.47 -12.64 -5.84
C PRO A 111 -11.41 -11.81 -6.58
N GLN A 112 -11.73 -10.57 -6.98
CA GLN A 112 -10.78 -9.69 -7.64
C GLN A 112 -9.68 -9.22 -6.66
N ALA A 113 -9.99 -9.13 -5.37
CA ALA A 113 -8.99 -8.78 -4.37
C ALA A 113 -7.96 -9.88 -4.15
N ALA A 114 -8.34 -11.16 -4.24
CA ALA A 114 -7.40 -12.27 -4.14
C ALA A 114 -6.36 -12.23 -5.28
N ASP A 115 -6.81 -12.04 -6.54
CA ASP A 115 -5.93 -11.91 -7.70
C ASP A 115 -5.00 -10.68 -7.57
N LEU A 116 -5.52 -9.58 -7.03
CA LEU A 116 -4.73 -8.37 -6.76
C LEU A 116 -3.64 -8.63 -5.71
N ILE A 117 -3.99 -9.29 -4.60
CA ILE A 117 -3.05 -9.63 -3.53
C ILE A 117 -1.95 -10.54 -4.06
N GLU A 118 -2.28 -11.56 -4.86
CA GLU A 118 -1.29 -12.44 -5.49
C GLU A 118 -0.34 -11.65 -6.41
N THR A 119 -0.90 -10.77 -7.24
CA THR A 119 -0.09 -9.90 -8.11
C THR A 119 0.84 -9.01 -7.29
N PHE A 120 0.35 -8.38 -6.23
CA PHE A 120 1.15 -7.48 -5.40
C PHE A 120 2.22 -8.22 -4.60
N LEU A 121 1.92 -9.38 -4.04
CA LEU A 121 2.93 -10.24 -3.40
C LEU A 121 3.99 -10.71 -4.40
N SER A 122 3.63 -10.88 -5.67
CA SER A 122 4.58 -11.25 -6.73
C SER A 122 5.54 -10.11 -7.13
N LEU A 123 5.23 -8.85 -6.77
CA LEU A 123 6.18 -7.73 -6.92
C LEU A 123 7.40 -7.87 -6.02
N VAL A 124 7.29 -8.59 -4.91
CA VAL A 124 8.43 -8.91 -4.04
C VAL A 124 9.19 -10.10 -4.65
N PRO A 125 10.51 -10.00 -4.86
CA PRO A 125 11.32 -11.10 -5.39
C PRO A 125 11.18 -12.36 -4.54
N GLU A 126 11.08 -13.53 -5.18
CA GLU A 126 10.85 -14.81 -4.50
C GLU A 126 11.85 -15.09 -3.37
N GLN A 127 13.13 -14.72 -3.59
CA GLN A 127 14.20 -14.93 -2.61
C GLN A 127 14.08 -14.01 -1.39
N ARG A 128 13.21 -13.00 -1.46
CA ARG A 128 12.97 -12.00 -0.41
C ARG A 128 11.59 -12.13 0.22
N ARG A 129 10.70 -12.94 -0.38
CA ARG A 129 9.38 -13.25 0.19
C ARG A 129 9.52 -14.26 1.30
N GLN A 130 8.76 -14.07 2.37
CA GLN A 130 8.56 -15.10 3.36
C GLN A 130 7.65 -16.20 2.78
N ALA A 131 7.84 -17.46 3.19
CA ALA A 131 6.95 -18.56 2.79
C ALA A 131 5.53 -18.35 3.38
N ARG A 132 5.45 -17.69 4.54
CA ARG A 132 4.22 -17.33 5.23
C ARG A 132 4.39 -15.98 5.90
N GLY A 133 3.38 -15.12 5.77
CA GLY A 133 3.43 -13.78 6.32
C GLY A 133 2.07 -13.10 6.33
N THR A 134 2.09 -11.78 6.47
CA THR A 134 0.90 -10.94 6.44
C THR A 134 0.92 -9.99 5.25
N PHE A 135 -0.25 -9.72 4.72
CA PHE A 135 -0.46 -8.68 3.74
C PHE A 135 -1.53 -7.73 4.26
N GLY A 136 -1.10 -6.51 4.60
CA GLY A 136 -1.98 -5.45 5.05
C GLY A 136 -2.42 -4.57 3.90
N ILE A 137 -3.68 -4.13 3.88
CA ILE A 137 -4.20 -3.16 2.93
C ILE A 137 -4.88 -2.04 3.70
N ASN A 138 -4.35 -0.83 3.56
CA ASN A 138 -4.98 0.39 4.03
C ASN A 138 -5.59 1.12 2.83
N LEU A 139 -6.87 1.43 2.92
CA LEU A 139 -7.57 2.29 1.99
C LEU A 139 -7.55 3.70 2.56
N PHE A 140 -6.95 4.64 1.86
CA PHE A 140 -6.91 6.03 2.26
C PHE A 140 -7.57 6.92 1.21
N ARG A 141 -8.58 7.70 1.63
CA ARG A 141 -9.07 8.86 0.90
C ARG A 141 -8.59 10.13 1.58
N THR A 142 -7.84 10.94 0.87
CA THR A 142 -7.32 12.23 1.35
C THR A 142 -7.98 13.34 0.55
N HIS A 143 -8.47 14.39 1.24
CA HIS A 143 -9.24 15.47 0.61
C HIS A 143 -8.46 16.79 0.46
N SER A 144 -7.41 17.02 1.21
CA SER A 144 -6.60 18.25 1.07
C SER A 144 -5.22 18.18 1.75
N ASN A 145 -4.78 19.21 2.34
CA ASN A 145 -3.44 19.59 2.78
C ASN A 145 -2.74 18.68 3.80
N VAL A 146 -3.15 17.43 3.97
CA VAL A 146 -2.45 16.52 4.89
C VAL A 146 -1.08 16.17 4.33
N VAL A 147 -0.07 16.71 4.97
CA VAL A 147 1.31 16.35 4.72
C VAL A 147 1.67 15.15 5.58
N THR A 148 2.00 14.05 4.96
CA THR A 148 2.65 12.96 5.65
C THR A 148 4.14 13.29 5.74
N LYS A 149 4.61 13.59 6.96
CA LYS A 149 6.06 13.80 7.18
C LYS A 149 6.83 12.53 6.83
N PRO A 150 8.09 12.65 6.40
CA PRO A 150 8.93 11.49 6.15
C PRO A 150 9.00 10.57 7.37
N HIS A 151 8.64 9.29 7.20
CA HIS A 151 8.59 8.30 8.27
C HIS A 151 8.89 6.89 7.74
N HIS A 152 9.04 5.96 8.63
CA HIS A 152 9.07 4.53 8.40
C HIS A 152 7.83 3.90 9.01
N ASP A 153 7.37 2.80 8.42
CA ASP A 153 6.30 1.95 8.97
C ASP A 153 6.82 0.66 9.62
N GLU A 154 8.13 0.37 9.45
CA GLU A 154 8.81 -0.85 9.92
C GLU A 154 8.28 -2.15 9.29
N GLU A 155 7.87 -2.05 8.06
CA GLU A 155 7.43 -3.13 7.20
C GLU A 155 8.59 -3.62 6.31
N ASP A 156 8.49 -4.81 5.70
CA ASP A 156 9.52 -5.24 4.75
C ASP A 156 9.38 -4.48 3.42
N PHE A 157 8.15 -4.42 2.88
CA PHE A 157 7.84 -3.71 1.65
C PHE A 157 6.53 -2.94 1.76
N ILE A 158 6.50 -1.79 1.13
CA ILE A 158 5.30 -0.98 0.98
C ILE A 158 4.97 -0.83 -0.51
N ILE A 159 3.69 -1.01 -0.85
CA ILE A 159 3.16 -0.80 -2.19
C ILE A 159 2.10 0.29 -2.13
N LEU A 160 2.29 1.34 -2.90
CA LEU A 160 1.29 2.37 -3.13
C LEU A 160 0.62 2.14 -4.48
N TYR A 161 -0.70 2.06 -4.50
CA TYR A 161 -1.48 1.94 -5.74
C TYR A 161 -2.55 3.01 -5.77
N VAL A 162 -2.42 3.99 -6.65
CA VAL A 162 -3.37 5.09 -6.79
C VAL A 162 -4.56 4.65 -7.63
N LEU A 163 -5.76 4.79 -7.08
CA LEU A 163 -7.01 4.41 -7.74
C LEU A 163 -7.71 5.59 -8.40
N ASP A 164 -7.65 6.76 -7.75
CA ASP A 164 -8.26 7.98 -8.26
C ASP A 164 -7.54 9.21 -7.69
N ARG A 165 -7.56 10.31 -8.45
CA ARG A 165 -6.96 11.56 -8.03
C ARG A 165 -7.59 12.76 -8.72
N GLU A 166 -7.99 13.74 -7.92
CA GLU A 166 -8.43 15.05 -8.34
C GLU A 166 -7.60 16.11 -7.63
N GLY A 167 -7.01 17.04 -8.36
CA GLY A 167 -6.13 18.08 -7.83
C GLY A 167 -4.66 17.85 -8.15
N ASP A 168 -3.82 18.79 -7.73
CA ASP A 168 -2.39 18.81 -7.94
C ASP A 168 -1.61 18.45 -6.67
N GLY A 169 -0.35 18.01 -6.81
CA GLY A 169 0.46 17.59 -5.68
C GLY A 169 0.25 16.13 -5.31
N ALA A 170 0.25 15.81 -4.02
CA ALA A 170 0.29 14.44 -3.50
C ALA A 170 1.38 13.59 -4.16
N GLU A 171 2.52 14.23 -4.45
CA GLU A 171 3.69 13.54 -4.97
C GLU A 171 4.27 12.66 -3.87
N SER A 172 4.39 11.38 -4.13
CA SER A 172 5.10 10.45 -3.25
C SER A 172 6.60 10.70 -3.33
N TYR A 173 7.28 10.67 -2.21
CA TYR A 173 8.73 10.85 -2.16
C TYR A 173 9.41 9.81 -1.29
N LEU A 174 10.67 9.51 -1.61
CA LEU A 174 11.56 8.65 -0.87
C LEU A 174 12.85 9.39 -0.55
N TYR A 175 13.26 9.34 0.72
CA TYR A 175 14.56 9.81 1.19
C TYR A 175 15.36 8.61 1.68
N LYS A 176 16.64 8.54 1.32
CA LYS A 176 17.54 7.53 1.91
C LYS A 176 17.47 7.58 3.42
N HIS A 177 17.41 6.42 4.02
CA HIS A 177 17.50 6.27 5.45
C HIS A 177 18.80 5.57 5.83
N GLU A 178 19.55 6.18 6.73
CA GLU A 178 20.68 5.57 7.40
C GLU A 178 20.30 5.34 8.85
N GLU A 179 20.66 4.18 9.40
CA GLU A 179 20.33 3.82 10.78
C GLU A 179 20.97 4.82 11.75
N GLY A 180 20.13 5.45 12.59
CA GLY A 180 20.56 6.49 13.54
C GLY A 180 20.34 7.92 13.09
N ASP A 181 19.97 8.17 11.83
CA ASP A 181 19.70 9.51 11.35
C ASP A 181 18.31 10.01 11.80
N ALA A 182 18.32 11.09 12.60
CA ALA A 182 17.09 11.80 12.95
C ALA A 182 16.53 12.64 11.78
N GLU A 183 17.40 13.01 10.84
CA GLU A 183 17.07 13.86 9.69
C GLU A 183 16.74 13.01 8.44
N THR A 184 16.11 13.64 7.46
CA THR A 184 15.89 13.05 6.14
C THR A 184 17.20 13.11 5.35
N GLY A 185 17.63 11.96 4.82
CA GLY A 185 18.78 11.86 3.93
C GLY A 185 18.54 12.47 2.54
N GLU A 186 19.28 12.00 1.56
CA GLU A 186 19.13 12.39 0.14
C GLU A 186 17.76 11.97 -0.41
N GLN A 187 17.05 12.90 -1.05
CA GLN A 187 15.82 12.56 -1.78
C GLN A 187 16.16 11.82 -3.06
N VAL A 188 15.77 10.56 -3.17
CA VAL A 188 16.03 9.69 -4.33
C VAL A 188 14.87 9.57 -5.28
N LEU A 189 13.65 9.82 -4.80
CA LEU A 189 12.44 9.82 -5.62
C LEU A 189 11.51 10.94 -5.19
N ARG A 190 10.90 11.57 -6.17
CA ARG A 190 9.70 12.39 -6.04
C ARG A 190 8.86 12.20 -7.30
N HIS A 191 7.70 11.60 -7.14
CA HIS A 191 6.87 11.22 -8.27
C HIS A 191 5.38 11.37 -7.95
N GLN A 192 4.63 11.97 -8.86
CA GLN A 192 3.20 12.08 -8.78
C GLN A 192 2.56 10.85 -9.43
N LEU A 193 2.13 9.89 -8.59
CA LEU A 193 1.42 8.71 -9.10
C LEU A 193 0.04 9.10 -9.63
N ASN A 194 -0.26 8.64 -10.84
CA ASN A 194 -1.56 8.77 -11.48
C ASN A 194 -2.45 7.54 -11.22
N PRO A 195 -3.77 7.61 -11.44
CA PRO A 195 -4.64 6.44 -11.35
C PRO A 195 -4.14 5.28 -12.23
N GLY A 196 -4.03 4.10 -11.64
CA GLY A 196 -3.45 2.91 -12.27
C GLY A 196 -1.95 2.75 -12.12
N GLU A 197 -1.24 3.74 -11.58
CA GLU A 197 0.20 3.64 -11.29
C GLU A 197 0.46 3.09 -9.89
N LEU A 198 1.56 2.35 -9.78
CA LEU A 198 2.04 1.74 -8.55
C LEU A 198 3.49 2.12 -8.26
N MET A 199 3.80 2.21 -6.98
CA MET A 199 5.16 2.28 -6.47
C MET A 199 5.36 1.19 -5.44
N ILE A 200 6.43 0.41 -5.54
CA ILE A 200 6.88 -0.52 -4.50
C ILE A 200 8.26 -0.08 -4.01
N PHE A 201 8.50 -0.19 -2.70
CA PHE A 201 9.81 0.11 -2.12
C PHE A 201 10.06 -0.69 -0.83
N GLU A 202 11.33 -0.84 -0.49
CA GLU A 202 11.81 -1.40 0.77
C GLU A 202 11.73 -0.36 1.87
N ASP A 203 10.85 -0.56 2.85
CA ASP A 203 10.63 0.45 3.90
C ASP A 203 11.89 0.71 4.73
N SER A 204 12.68 -0.32 5.01
CA SER A 204 13.93 -0.19 5.76
C SER A 204 15.00 0.71 5.12
N ARG A 205 14.92 0.94 3.79
CA ARG A 205 15.88 1.77 3.05
C ARG A 205 15.48 3.23 2.94
N PHE A 206 14.21 3.56 3.22
CA PHE A 206 13.68 4.89 2.92
C PHE A 206 12.77 5.43 4.02
N LYS A 207 12.88 6.72 4.30
CA LYS A 207 11.78 7.49 4.86
C LYS A 207 10.89 7.94 3.71
N HIS A 208 9.60 7.67 3.82
CA HIS A 208 8.63 7.97 2.78
C HIS A 208 7.55 8.94 3.24
N GLY A 209 6.84 9.54 2.28
CA GLY A 209 5.73 10.44 2.55
C GLY A 209 5.13 11.01 1.27
N ALA A 210 4.28 12.02 1.42
CA ALA A 210 3.64 12.69 0.29
C ALA A 210 3.58 14.20 0.51
N THR A 211 3.66 14.95 -0.60
CA THR A 211 3.40 16.40 -0.60
C THR A 211 1.92 16.71 -0.42
N PRO A 212 1.55 17.94 -0.03
CA PRO A 212 0.16 18.33 0.05
C PRO A 212 -0.60 18.11 -1.25
N LEU A 213 -1.88 17.76 -1.15
CA LEU A 213 -2.81 17.73 -2.25
C LEU A 213 -3.53 19.08 -2.33
N THR A 214 -3.49 19.73 -3.49
CA THR A 214 -4.07 21.06 -3.70
C THR A 214 -5.30 20.95 -4.59
N PRO A 215 -6.47 21.49 -4.18
CA PRO A 215 -7.68 21.42 -4.99
C PRO A 215 -7.53 22.25 -6.26
N PRO A 216 -8.17 21.84 -7.36
CA PRO A 216 -8.29 22.67 -8.55
C PRO A 216 -9.15 23.90 -8.25
N ALA A 217 -9.03 24.95 -9.05
CA ALA A 217 -9.78 26.18 -8.86
C ALA A 217 -11.30 25.92 -8.81
N GLY A 218 -11.91 26.23 -7.67
CA GLY A 218 -13.35 26.05 -7.43
C GLY A 218 -13.82 24.60 -7.22
N GLY A 219 -12.89 23.65 -7.09
CA GLY A 219 -13.18 22.24 -6.86
C GLY A 219 -12.75 21.74 -5.48
N GLN A 220 -12.92 20.45 -5.28
CA GLN A 220 -12.39 19.72 -4.13
C GLN A 220 -11.22 18.87 -4.61
N ALA A 221 -10.27 18.64 -3.72
CA ALA A 221 -9.20 17.69 -3.98
C ALA A 221 -9.57 16.32 -3.41
N LYS A 222 -9.13 15.26 -4.08
CA LYS A 222 -9.31 13.88 -3.64
C LYS A 222 -8.18 12.99 -4.15
N ARG A 223 -7.66 12.14 -3.30
CA ARG A 223 -6.76 11.04 -3.68
C ARG A 223 -7.19 9.77 -2.98
N ASP A 224 -7.54 8.76 -3.76
CA ASP A 224 -7.85 7.41 -3.31
C ASP A 224 -6.64 6.51 -3.57
N VAL A 225 -6.10 5.90 -2.52
CA VAL A 225 -4.90 5.08 -2.60
C VAL A 225 -5.04 3.83 -1.76
N LEU A 226 -4.57 2.69 -2.29
CA LEU A 226 -4.27 1.50 -1.50
C LEU A 226 -2.81 1.61 -1.05
N VAL A 227 -2.60 1.57 0.25
CA VAL A 227 -1.27 1.41 0.85
C VAL A 227 -1.18 -0.02 1.36
N CYS A 228 -0.47 -0.86 0.63
CA CYS A 228 -0.31 -2.26 0.97
C CYS A 228 1.03 -2.49 1.64
N THR A 229 1.03 -3.28 2.71
CA THR A 229 2.20 -3.59 3.51
C THR A 229 2.45 -5.09 3.51
N VAL A 230 3.68 -5.47 3.25
CA VAL A 230 4.10 -6.87 3.24
C VAL A 230 4.88 -7.15 4.51
N ASP A 231 4.48 -8.19 5.23
CA ASP A 231 5.13 -8.69 6.44
C ASP A 231 5.19 -7.69 7.60
N LEU A 232 4.00 -7.45 8.18
CA LEU A 232 3.87 -6.70 9.43
C LEU A 232 4.83 -7.23 10.49
N PRO A 233 5.49 -6.36 11.27
CA PRO A 233 6.36 -6.78 12.35
C PRO A 233 5.68 -7.78 13.27
N THR A 234 6.34 -8.92 13.53
CA THR A 234 5.79 -10.02 14.35
C THR A 234 5.38 -9.58 15.75
N THR A 235 5.93 -8.49 16.25
CA THR A 235 5.54 -7.87 17.53
C THR A 235 4.09 -7.41 17.57
N TYR A 236 3.48 -7.11 16.43
CA TYR A 236 2.06 -6.77 16.32
C TYR A 236 1.17 -8.02 16.34
N LEU A 237 1.66 -9.13 15.78
CA LEU A 237 0.92 -10.39 15.69
C LEU A 237 0.86 -11.15 17.02
N GLN A 238 1.92 -11.08 17.85
CA GLN A 238 2.03 -11.83 19.09
C GLN A 238 1.11 -11.32 20.23
N ARG A 239 0.65 -10.08 20.18
CA ARG A 239 -0.24 -9.52 21.22
C ARG A 239 -1.71 -9.88 21.02
N ALA A 240 -2.11 -10.23 19.81
CA ALA A 240 -3.48 -10.61 19.49
C ALA A 240 -3.86 -12.03 19.96
N THR A 241 -2.88 -12.88 20.31
CA THR A 241 -3.09 -14.27 20.75
C THR A 241 -3.12 -14.45 22.28
N VAL A 242 -3.08 -13.37 23.07
CA VAL A 242 -3.03 -13.40 24.55
C VAL A 242 -4.23 -12.65 25.15
N SER A 243 -5.42 -12.94 24.68
CA SER A 243 -6.65 -12.50 25.36
C SER A 243 -7.69 -13.62 25.40
#